data_b9e0edb92a8fbfcda1b9e2da7bcc512a
#
_entry.id   b9e0edb92a8fbfcda1b9e2da7bcc512a
#
_cell.length_a   1.000
_cell.length_b   1.000
_cell.length_c   1.000
_cell.angle_alpha   90.00
_cell.angle_beta   90.00
_cell.angle_gamma   90.00
#
_symmetry.space_group_name_H-M   'P 1'
#
loop_
_entity.id
_entity.type
_entity.pdbx_description
1 polymer ?
#
loop_
_entity_poly.entity_id
_entity_poly.type
_entity_poly.pdbx_seq_one_letter_code
_entity_poly.pdbx_strand_id
1 'polypeptide(L)'
;MDRRQQQRIVERCERFVSTWSAPRDAAAEFRALAELAGKRLDIYGYGESVERLETRVAGLLGKEAAALFPSGTMAQQIALRIWCDRSGSSTIAFHPQCHLDVHEERGYEFLHGLHARPVGRRNRIIERADLDELSEPVGALLLELPQRDLGGQLPVWRDLRAQATWARRNGVALHLDGARLWQCGPFYKRPLREIAALFDTVYVSLYKDLGGLGGCVLAGPKDVIAQARVWRIRHGGRLATFEPIALSAERGLDEVLPRMASFVRKARELGVALARVDGIDVIPDPPHVAMLHVAVRGDRERINEAVLEIAKEHRTLISGEFGPTEIPNVQRTELSIGAPALEIPTSEIAELYAELVSRAARPTPRRGTSRGSSAASRARKA
;
A
#
# COMPACT_ATOMS: atom_id res chain seq x y z
N MET A 1 4.45 27.30 -0.04
CA MET A 1 4.70 27.12 -1.51
C MET A 1 3.42 26.71 -2.22
N ASP A 2 3.20 27.17 -3.48
CA ASP A 2 2.06 26.68 -4.27
C ASP A 2 2.36 25.30 -4.90
N ARG A 3 1.31 24.57 -5.32
CA ARG A 3 1.44 23.21 -5.90
C ARG A 3 2.32 23.17 -7.15
N ARG A 4 2.32 24.20 -8.00
CA ARG A 4 3.14 24.24 -9.22
C ARG A 4 4.62 24.39 -8.88
N GLN A 5 4.93 25.15 -7.85
CA GLN A 5 6.31 25.33 -7.37
C GLN A 5 6.84 24.04 -6.72
N GLN A 6 6.02 23.34 -5.94
CA GLN A 6 6.35 22.01 -5.38
C GLN A 6 6.65 21.00 -6.49
N GLN A 7 5.76 20.92 -7.49
CA GLN A 7 5.93 20.03 -8.62
C GLN A 7 7.24 20.28 -9.38
N ARG A 8 7.59 21.56 -9.64
CA ARG A 8 8.87 21.91 -10.31
C ARG A 8 10.11 21.49 -9.49
N ILE A 9 10.03 21.49 -8.17
CA ILE A 9 11.13 21.00 -7.32
C ILE A 9 11.26 19.49 -7.48
N VAL A 10 10.15 18.75 -7.39
CA VAL A 10 10.14 17.29 -7.54
C VAL A 10 10.64 16.86 -8.93
N GLU A 11 10.22 17.55 -9.99
CA GLU A 11 10.67 17.28 -11.38
C GLU A 11 12.18 17.49 -11.60
N ARG A 12 12.84 18.25 -10.71
CA ARG A 12 14.29 18.45 -10.75
C ARG A 12 15.08 17.48 -9.89
N CYS A 13 14.40 16.66 -9.09
CA CYS A 13 15.06 15.62 -8.32
C CYS A 13 15.56 14.51 -9.23
N GLU A 14 16.74 14.00 -8.93
CA GLU A 14 17.39 12.90 -9.65
C GLU A 14 17.33 11.60 -8.85
N ARG A 15 17.16 11.70 -7.54
CA ARG A 15 17.17 10.57 -6.61
C ARG A 15 15.91 10.57 -5.73
N PHE A 16 15.39 9.38 -5.47
CA PHE A 16 14.13 9.19 -4.75
C PHE A 16 14.29 8.06 -3.73
N VAL A 17 13.97 8.32 -2.48
CA VAL A 17 14.00 7.29 -1.42
C VAL A 17 12.76 6.40 -1.48
N SER A 18 11.60 6.97 -1.80
CA SER A 18 10.36 6.20 -1.95
C SER A 18 10.05 5.94 -3.42
N THR A 19 9.75 4.69 -3.77
CA THR A 19 9.40 4.27 -5.14
C THR A 19 8.17 5.01 -5.67
N TRP A 20 7.19 5.32 -4.81
CA TRP A 20 6.00 6.06 -5.23
C TRP A 20 6.26 7.52 -5.60
N SER A 21 7.38 8.07 -5.15
CA SER A 21 7.77 9.44 -5.45
C SER A 21 8.60 9.55 -6.73
N ALA A 22 9.16 8.44 -7.21
CA ALA A 22 9.98 8.41 -8.42
C ALA A 22 9.07 8.57 -9.67
N PRO A 23 9.39 9.50 -10.56
CA PRO A 23 8.62 9.69 -11.79
C PRO A 23 8.77 8.47 -12.70
N ARG A 24 7.72 8.17 -13.45
CA ARG A 24 7.72 7.14 -14.49
C ARG A 24 7.56 7.81 -15.84
N ASP A 25 8.46 7.51 -16.78
CA ASP A 25 8.35 7.97 -18.17
C ASP A 25 7.31 7.13 -18.90
N ALA A 26 6.16 7.73 -19.19
CA ALA A 26 5.06 7.05 -19.86
C ALA A 26 5.46 6.51 -21.24
N ALA A 27 6.26 7.26 -22.01
CA ALA A 27 6.69 6.82 -23.34
C ALA A 27 7.66 5.64 -23.25
N ALA A 28 8.56 5.62 -22.27
CA ALA A 28 9.45 4.49 -22.01
C ALA A 28 8.67 3.26 -21.57
N GLU A 29 7.68 3.43 -20.67
CA GLU A 29 6.79 2.35 -20.22
C GLU A 29 6.05 1.71 -21.41
N PHE A 30 5.42 2.51 -22.28
CA PHE A 30 4.69 1.97 -23.44
C PHE A 30 5.61 1.31 -24.46
N ARG A 31 6.83 1.83 -24.69
CA ARG A 31 7.81 1.15 -25.55
C ARG A 31 8.21 -0.21 -25.00
N ALA A 32 8.50 -0.29 -23.70
CA ALA A 32 8.83 -1.57 -23.08
C ALA A 32 7.69 -2.58 -23.14
N LEU A 33 6.43 -2.14 -23.04
CA LEU A 33 5.28 -3.02 -23.21
C LEU A 33 5.11 -3.47 -24.68
N ALA A 34 5.39 -2.59 -25.64
CA ALA A 34 5.31 -2.94 -27.06
C ALA A 34 6.30 -4.07 -27.45
N GLU A 35 7.46 -4.13 -26.79
CA GLU A 35 8.44 -5.22 -27.00
C GLU A 35 7.94 -6.58 -26.46
N LEU A 36 7.05 -6.57 -25.46
CA LEU A 36 6.46 -7.75 -24.86
C LEU A 36 5.15 -8.18 -25.50
N ALA A 37 4.55 -7.29 -26.31
CA ALA A 37 3.23 -7.51 -26.88
C ALA A 37 3.23 -8.64 -27.92
N GLY A 38 2.22 -9.51 -27.82
CA GLY A 38 1.95 -10.53 -28.83
C GLY A 38 1.32 -9.96 -30.11
N LYS A 39 0.90 -10.85 -30.99
CA LYS A 39 0.29 -10.46 -32.28
C LYS A 39 -1.15 -9.93 -32.13
N ARG A 40 -1.82 -10.25 -31.05
CA ARG A 40 -3.23 -9.93 -30.80
C ARG A 40 -3.44 -9.52 -29.36
N LEU A 41 -4.27 -8.51 -29.15
CA LEU A 41 -4.77 -8.13 -27.83
C LEU A 41 -5.73 -9.21 -27.32
N ASP A 42 -5.83 -9.33 -26.00
CA ASP A 42 -6.94 -10.04 -25.38
C ASP A 42 -8.27 -9.35 -25.69
N ILE A 43 -9.33 -10.12 -25.68
CA ILE A 43 -10.70 -9.60 -25.85
C ILE A 43 -11.48 -9.92 -24.57
N TYR A 44 -11.85 -8.89 -23.81
CA TYR A 44 -12.61 -8.99 -22.56
C TYR A 44 -12.00 -9.92 -21.51
N GLY A 45 -10.67 -9.99 -21.48
CA GLY A 45 -9.93 -10.85 -20.55
C GLY A 45 -9.75 -12.29 -21.04
N TYR A 46 -10.03 -12.56 -22.31
CA TYR A 46 -9.72 -13.84 -22.98
C TYR A 46 -8.55 -13.61 -23.94
N GLY A 47 -7.40 -14.16 -23.61
CA GLY A 47 -6.17 -14.02 -24.40
C GLY A 47 -4.96 -14.59 -23.66
N GLU A 48 -3.93 -14.89 -24.44
CA GLU A 48 -2.73 -15.60 -23.96
C GLU A 48 -2.02 -14.88 -22.82
N SER A 49 -1.89 -13.56 -22.87
CA SER A 49 -1.21 -12.76 -21.86
C SER A 49 -1.94 -12.81 -20.50
N VAL A 50 -3.29 -12.71 -20.53
CA VAL A 50 -4.11 -12.78 -19.33
C VAL A 50 -4.09 -14.18 -18.73
N GLU A 51 -4.26 -15.21 -19.54
CA GLU A 51 -4.24 -16.61 -19.11
C GLU A 51 -2.88 -17.00 -18.53
N ARG A 52 -1.81 -16.55 -19.15
CA ARG A 52 -0.43 -16.78 -18.66
C ARG A 52 -0.22 -16.12 -17.30
N LEU A 53 -0.60 -14.83 -17.14
CA LEU A 53 -0.49 -14.12 -15.88
C LEU A 53 -1.31 -14.79 -14.77
N GLU A 54 -2.58 -15.13 -15.03
CA GLU A 54 -3.46 -15.79 -14.07
C GLU A 54 -2.89 -17.14 -13.63
N THR A 55 -2.42 -17.95 -14.57
CA THR A 55 -1.79 -19.25 -14.31
C THR A 55 -0.53 -19.09 -13.48
N ARG A 56 0.32 -18.14 -13.84
CA ARG A 56 1.57 -17.85 -13.14
C ARG A 56 1.34 -17.44 -11.69
N VAL A 57 0.42 -16.49 -11.46
CA VAL A 57 0.10 -16.03 -10.11
C VAL A 57 -0.57 -17.12 -9.28
N ALA A 58 -1.49 -17.91 -9.86
CA ALA A 58 -2.06 -19.08 -9.19
C ALA A 58 -0.94 -20.06 -8.72
N GLY A 59 0.02 -20.36 -9.60
CA GLY A 59 1.17 -21.21 -9.29
C GLY A 59 2.08 -20.66 -8.20
N LEU A 60 2.40 -19.35 -8.25
CA LEU A 60 3.22 -18.68 -7.23
C LEU A 60 2.55 -18.71 -5.84
N LEU A 61 1.23 -18.62 -5.79
CA LEU A 61 0.44 -18.64 -4.56
C LEU A 61 -0.01 -20.06 -4.16
N GLY A 62 0.21 -21.06 -4.99
CA GLY A 62 -0.24 -22.43 -4.74
C GLY A 62 -1.77 -22.55 -4.68
N LYS A 63 -2.50 -21.75 -5.47
CA LYS A 63 -3.95 -21.77 -5.56
C LYS A 63 -4.42 -22.50 -6.83
N GLU A 64 -5.65 -23.03 -6.78
CA GLU A 64 -6.24 -23.81 -7.89
C GLU A 64 -6.51 -22.96 -9.12
N ALA A 65 -6.91 -21.71 -8.92
CA ALA A 65 -7.25 -20.76 -9.98
C ALA A 65 -7.00 -19.32 -9.55
N ALA A 66 -6.91 -18.44 -10.56
CA ALA A 66 -6.82 -17.01 -10.35
C ALA A 66 -7.61 -16.26 -11.43
N ALA A 67 -7.98 -15.02 -11.14
CA ALA A 67 -8.61 -14.11 -12.08
C ALA A 67 -8.06 -12.71 -11.96
N LEU A 68 -7.81 -12.07 -13.11
CA LEU A 68 -7.36 -10.68 -13.21
C LEU A 68 -8.55 -9.72 -13.04
N PHE A 69 -8.36 -8.67 -12.26
CA PHE A 69 -9.34 -7.63 -11.98
C PHE A 69 -8.76 -6.24 -12.24
N PRO A 70 -9.60 -5.25 -12.62
CA PRO A 70 -9.15 -3.87 -12.80
C PRO A 70 -8.62 -3.22 -11.52
N SER A 71 -9.19 -3.57 -10.36
CA SER A 71 -8.81 -2.98 -9.07
C SER A 71 -8.95 -3.97 -7.92
N GLY A 72 -8.14 -3.76 -6.87
CA GLY A 72 -8.21 -4.53 -5.62
C GLY A 72 -9.52 -4.33 -4.89
N THR A 73 -10.01 -3.10 -4.86
CA THR A 73 -11.31 -2.75 -4.27
C THR A 73 -12.43 -3.64 -4.80
N MET A 74 -12.50 -3.82 -6.14
CA MET A 74 -13.48 -4.72 -6.76
C MET A 74 -13.25 -6.18 -6.35
N ALA A 75 -12.02 -6.67 -6.46
CA ALA A 75 -11.69 -8.08 -6.24
C ALA A 75 -11.97 -8.53 -4.79
N GLN A 76 -11.61 -7.71 -3.80
CA GLN A 76 -11.77 -8.02 -2.39
C GLN A 76 -13.25 -8.03 -1.97
N GLN A 77 -14.01 -7.01 -2.35
CA GLN A 77 -15.46 -6.96 -2.06
C GLN A 77 -16.19 -8.18 -2.64
N ILE A 78 -15.83 -8.57 -3.86
CA ILE A 78 -16.39 -9.75 -4.53
C ILE A 78 -16.03 -11.03 -3.78
N ALA A 79 -14.78 -11.19 -3.34
CA ALA A 79 -14.36 -12.37 -2.58
C ALA A 79 -15.16 -12.48 -1.27
N LEU A 80 -15.24 -11.39 -0.51
CA LEU A 80 -15.98 -11.32 0.74
C LEU A 80 -17.48 -11.60 0.53
N ARG A 81 -18.10 -11.03 -0.53
CA ARG A 81 -19.47 -11.30 -0.89
C ARG A 81 -19.73 -12.79 -1.15
N ILE A 82 -18.86 -13.45 -1.92
CA ILE A 82 -19.02 -14.87 -2.24
C ILE A 82 -18.95 -15.73 -0.96
N TRP A 83 -18.02 -15.43 -0.06
CA TRP A 83 -17.91 -16.15 1.20
C TRP A 83 -19.09 -15.90 2.13
N CYS A 84 -19.60 -14.68 2.20
CA CYS A 84 -20.80 -14.36 2.95
C CYS A 84 -22.04 -15.06 2.39
N ASP A 85 -22.22 -15.08 1.08
CA ASP A 85 -23.32 -15.82 0.44
C ASP A 85 -23.27 -17.33 0.76
N ARG A 86 -22.07 -17.90 0.84
CA ARG A 86 -21.87 -19.33 1.17
C ARG A 86 -22.11 -19.67 2.64
N SER A 87 -21.76 -18.76 3.52
CA SER A 87 -21.93 -18.94 4.96
C SER A 87 -23.35 -18.62 5.45
N GLY A 88 -24.13 -17.88 4.67
CA GLY A 88 -25.43 -17.33 5.08
C GLY A 88 -25.31 -16.15 6.06
N SER A 89 -24.12 -15.59 6.29
CA SER A 89 -23.89 -14.41 7.13
C SER A 89 -23.39 -13.24 6.29
N SER A 90 -24.02 -12.07 6.43
CA SER A 90 -23.56 -10.83 5.76
C SER A 90 -22.49 -10.07 6.55
N THR A 91 -22.03 -10.59 7.69
CA THR A 91 -21.03 -9.94 8.53
C THR A 91 -19.62 -10.35 8.13
N ILE A 92 -18.74 -9.36 7.95
CA ILE A 92 -17.31 -9.55 7.68
C ILE A 92 -16.48 -8.98 8.82
N ALA A 93 -15.50 -9.75 9.27
CA ALA A 93 -14.59 -9.33 10.33
C ALA A 93 -13.25 -8.85 9.73
N PHE A 94 -12.70 -7.78 10.27
CA PHE A 94 -11.41 -7.23 9.86
C PHE A 94 -10.85 -6.24 10.89
N HIS A 95 -9.59 -5.85 10.72
CA HIS A 95 -8.93 -4.86 11.57
C HIS A 95 -9.61 -3.49 11.50
N PRO A 96 -9.71 -2.71 12.61
CA PRO A 96 -10.31 -1.36 12.62
C PRO A 96 -9.66 -0.32 11.67
N GLN A 97 -8.46 -0.64 11.15
CA GLN A 97 -7.78 0.14 10.09
C GLN A 97 -7.65 -0.70 8.80
N CYS A 98 -8.66 -1.53 8.51
CA CYS A 98 -8.72 -2.26 7.26
C CYS A 98 -8.82 -1.29 6.08
N HIS A 99 -8.06 -1.57 5.00
CA HIS A 99 -8.03 -0.72 3.81
C HIS A 99 -9.42 -0.53 3.19
N LEU A 100 -10.28 -1.55 3.21
CA LEU A 100 -11.66 -1.49 2.68
C LEU A 100 -12.52 -0.46 3.39
N ASP A 101 -12.32 -0.28 4.71
CA ASP A 101 -13.11 0.64 5.53
C ASP A 101 -12.54 2.07 5.47
N VAL A 102 -11.21 2.20 5.54
CA VAL A 102 -10.54 3.49 5.71
C VAL A 102 -10.25 4.19 4.38
N HIS A 103 -10.01 3.42 3.29
CA HIS A 103 -9.50 3.95 2.01
C HIS A 103 -10.36 3.61 0.79
N GLU A 104 -11.45 2.83 0.95
CA GLU A 104 -12.26 2.37 -0.18
C GLU A 104 -13.75 2.76 -0.04
N GLU A 105 -14.01 3.82 0.72
CA GLU A 105 -15.35 4.41 0.91
C GLU A 105 -16.41 3.38 1.30
N ARG A 106 -16.00 2.30 2.01
CA ARG A 106 -16.90 1.23 2.48
C ARG A 106 -17.71 0.58 1.34
N GLY A 107 -17.10 0.42 0.19
CA GLY A 107 -17.77 -0.16 -0.98
C GLY A 107 -18.41 -1.54 -0.70
N TYR A 108 -17.83 -2.34 0.20
CA TYR A 108 -18.37 -3.62 0.66
C TYR A 108 -19.80 -3.49 1.24
N GLU A 109 -20.10 -2.38 1.91
CA GLU A 109 -21.41 -2.11 2.49
C GLU A 109 -22.38 -1.58 1.43
N PHE A 110 -21.99 -0.52 0.71
CA PHE A 110 -22.88 0.15 -0.24
C PHE A 110 -23.18 -0.67 -1.48
N LEU A 111 -22.25 -1.50 -1.96
CA LEU A 111 -22.43 -2.30 -3.17
C LEU A 111 -22.91 -3.73 -2.88
N HIS A 112 -22.60 -4.26 -1.72
CA HIS A 112 -22.86 -5.67 -1.39
C HIS A 112 -23.73 -5.89 -0.16
N GLY A 113 -24.08 -4.84 0.59
CA GLY A 113 -24.85 -4.95 1.82
C GLY A 113 -24.15 -5.78 2.89
N LEU A 114 -22.82 -5.79 2.90
CA LEU A 114 -22.03 -6.47 3.92
C LEU A 114 -21.87 -5.57 5.15
N HIS A 115 -21.88 -6.17 6.33
CA HIS A 115 -21.74 -5.45 7.59
C HIS A 115 -20.35 -5.66 8.18
N ALA A 116 -19.69 -4.57 8.53
CA ALA A 116 -18.36 -4.62 9.14
C ALA A 116 -18.44 -4.99 10.62
N ARG A 117 -17.58 -5.91 11.03
CA ARG A 117 -17.27 -6.20 12.43
C ARG A 117 -15.78 -5.96 12.67
N PRO A 118 -15.37 -4.76 13.13
CA PRO A 118 -13.99 -4.49 13.49
C PRO A 118 -13.52 -5.40 14.64
N VAL A 119 -12.32 -5.98 14.50
CA VAL A 119 -11.72 -6.91 15.45
C VAL A 119 -10.34 -6.43 15.87
N GLY A 120 -10.06 -6.48 17.17
CA GLY A 120 -8.80 -6.02 17.73
C GLY A 120 -8.75 -4.52 17.96
N ARG A 121 -7.54 -3.98 18.07
CA ARG A 121 -7.29 -2.57 18.43
C ARG A 121 -6.63 -1.82 17.28
N ARG A 122 -6.97 -0.54 17.12
CA ARG A 122 -6.44 0.30 16.02
C ARG A 122 -4.90 0.37 15.96
N ASN A 123 -4.24 0.27 17.10
CA ASN A 123 -2.80 0.53 17.23
C ASN A 123 -1.91 -0.73 17.22
N ARG A 124 -2.47 -1.90 17.01
CA ARG A 124 -1.73 -3.16 16.87
C ARG A 124 -2.45 -4.14 15.96
N ILE A 125 -1.71 -5.06 15.37
CA ILE A 125 -2.28 -6.15 14.56
C ILE A 125 -3.29 -6.99 15.37
N ILE A 126 -4.21 -7.64 14.68
CA ILE A 126 -5.16 -8.57 15.28
C ILE A 126 -4.38 -9.69 15.97
N GLU A 127 -4.70 -9.96 17.22
CA GLU A 127 -4.20 -11.11 17.97
C GLU A 127 -5.24 -12.24 18.01
N ARG A 128 -4.76 -13.45 18.32
CA ARG A 128 -5.66 -14.61 18.42
C ARG A 128 -6.78 -14.40 19.47
N ALA A 129 -6.47 -13.72 20.59
CA ALA A 129 -7.42 -13.40 21.65
C ALA A 129 -8.55 -12.48 21.17
N ASP A 130 -8.26 -11.53 20.26
CA ASP A 130 -9.28 -10.63 19.73
C ASP A 130 -10.35 -11.39 18.93
N LEU A 131 -9.97 -12.49 18.29
CA LEU A 131 -10.89 -13.34 17.54
C LEU A 131 -11.81 -14.14 18.45
N ASP A 132 -11.36 -14.47 19.67
CA ASP A 132 -12.19 -15.15 20.67
C ASP A 132 -13.29 -14.26 21.28
N GLU A 133 -13.13 -12.94 21.15
CA GLU A 133 -14.14 -11.96 21.57
C GLU A 133 -15.29 -11.81 20.58
N LEU A 134 -15.19 -12.43 19.38
CA LEU A 134 -16.29 -12.44 18.41
C LEU A 134 -17.43 -13.32 18.91
N SER A 135 -18.53 -12.68 19.31
CA SER A 135 -19.73 -13.34 19.85
C SER A 135 -20.81 -13.60 18.79
N GLU A 136 -20.67 -13.03 17.60
CA GLU A 136 -21.63 -13.17 16.50
C GLU A 136 -21.03 -13.96 15.33
N PRO A 137 -21.87 -14.67 14.55
CA PRO A 137 -21.39 -15.38 13.38
C PRO A 137 -20.88 -14.40 12.30
N VAL A 138 -19.68 -14.63 11.80
CA VAL A 138 -19.10 -13.89 10.68
C VAL A 138 -18.93 -14.80 9.47
N GLY A 139 -19.24 -14.28 8.28
CA GLY A 139 -19.14 -15.02 7.02
C GLY A 139 -17.71 -15.13 6.52
N ALA A 140 -16.91 -14.10 6.77
CA ALA A 140 -15.51 -14.07 6.40
C ALA A 140 -14.67 -13.21 7.37
N LEU A 141 -13.42 -13.61 7.57
CA LEU A 141 -12.38 -12.83 8.21
C LEU A 141 -11.38 -12.36 7.16
N LEU A 142 -11.12 -11.05 7.08
CA LEU A 142 -10.07 -10.49 6.27
C LEU A 142 -8.86 -10.16 7.14
N LEU A 143 -7.69 -10.68 6.76
CA LEU A 143 -6.41 -10.27 7.30
C LEU A 143 -5.59 -9.57 6.22
N GLU A 144 -4.92 -8.49 6.58
CA GLU A 144 -4.06 -7.70 5.71
C GLU A 144 -2.59 -8.05 5.97
N LEU A 145 -1.86 -8.51 4.95
CA LEU A 145 -0.44 -8.83 5.05
C LEU A 145 0.36 -8.11 3.96
N PRO A 146 1.19 -7.14 4.38
CA PRO A 146 1.31 -6.54 5.71
C PRO A 146 0.17 -5.56 6.00
N GLN A 147 -0.10 -5.29 7.30
CA GLN A 147 -1.09 -4.27 7.71
C GLN A 147 -0.53 -2.87 7.43
N ARG A 148 -1.04 -2.23 6.37
CA ARG A 148 -0.49 -0.99 5.84
C ARG A 148 -0.50 0.16 6.85
N ASP A 149 -1.66 0.44 7.46
CA ASP A 149 -1.83 1.61 8.32
C ASP A 149 -1.13 1.48 9.68
N LEU A 150 -0.55 0.29 9.95
CA LEU A 150 0.39 0.05 11.04
C LEU A 150 1.86 0.03 10.58
N GLY A 151 2.18 0.68 9.45
CA GLY A 151 3.55 0.77 8.94
C GLY A 151 4.05 -0.52 8.28
N GLY A 152 3.17 -1.40 7.85
CA GLY A 152 3.56 -2.66 7.24
C GLY A 152 3.88 -3.76 8.25
N GLN A 153 3.24 -3.74 9.42
CA GLN A 153 3.40 -4.79 10.42
C GLN A 153 2.86 -6.14 9.93
N LEU A 154 3.54 -7.18 10.36
CA LEU A 154 3.16 -8.57 10.13
C LEU A 154 3.06 -9.29 11.49
N PRO A 155 2.07 -10.16 11.70
CA PRO A 155 2.07 -11.08 12.84
C PRO A 155 3.24 -12.05 12.71
N VAL A 156 3.79 -12.53 13.82
CA VAL A 156 4.76 -13.63 13.74
C VAL A 156 4.09 -14.90 13.21
N TRP A 157 4.86 -15.78 12.58
CA TRP A 157 4.33 -16.97 11.90
C TRP A 157 3.42 -17.84 12.78
N ARG A 158 3.79 -18.02 14.05
CA ARG A 158 2.99 -18.79 15.03
C ARG A 158 1.58 -18.19 15.19
N ASP A 159 1.51 -16.86 15.29
CA ASP A 159 0.26 -16.17 15.56
C ASP A 159 -0.63 -16.11 14.31
N LEU A 160 -0.03 -15.91 13.12
CA LEU A 160 -0.75 -16.05 11.85
C LEU A 160 -1.37 -17.43 11.68
N ARG A 161 -0.63 -18.49 12.00
CA ARG A 161 -1.18 -19.86 12.00
C ARG A 161 -2.29 -20.07 13.02
N ALA A 162 -2.18 -19.46 14.19
CA ALA A 162 -3.21 -19.54 15.21
C ALA A 162 -4.52 -18.85 14.75
N GLN A 163 -4.42 -17.70 14.07
CA GLN A 163 -5.56 -17.01 13.44
C GLN A 163 -6.22 -17.87 12.35
N ALA A 164 -5.42 -18.45 11.46
CA ALA A 164 -5.92 -19.34 10.42
C ALA A 164 -6.58 -20.62 10.99
N THR A 165 -6.02 -21.16 12.07
CA THR A 165 -6.60 -22.31 12.76
C THR A 165 -7.93 -21.96 13.43
N TRP A 166 -8.03 -20.77 13.99
CA TRP A 166 -9.29 -20.27 14.57
C TRP A 166 -10.37 -20.16 13.48
N ALA A 167 -10.06 -19.50 12.35
CA ALA A 167 -11.01 -19.34 11.26
C ALA A 167 -11.56 -20.70 10.78
N ARG A 168 -10.65 -21.66 10.55
CA ARG A 168 -11.03 -23.03 10.13
C ARG A 168 -11.90 -23.75 11.16
N ARG A 169 -11.59 -23.64 12.47
CA ARG A 169 -12.37 -24.30 13.54
C ARG A 169 -13.77 -23.72 13.69
N ASN A 170 -13.94 -22.45 13.36
CA ASN A 170 -15.22 -21.76 13.44
C ASN A 170 -15.98 -21.71 12.11
N GLY A 171 -15.49 -22.38 11.06
CA GLY A 171 -16.14 -22.38 9.74
C GLY A 171 -16.14 -21.00 9.06
N VAL A 172 -15.24 -20.11 9.45
CA VAL A 172 -15.12 -18.75 8.90
C VAL A 172 -14.14 -18.77 7.74
N ALA A 173 -14.56 -18.30 6.58
CA ALA A 173 -13.68 -18.16 5.43
C ALA A 173 -12.61 -17.10 5.70
N LEU A 174 -11.35 -17.42 5.39
CA LEU A 174 -10.22 -16.53 5.61
C LEU A 174 -9.73 -15.94 4.29
N HIS A 175 -9.94 -14.63 4.12
CA HIS A 175 -9.51 -13.86 2.96
C HIS A 175 -8.23 -13.08 3.28
N LEU A 176 -7.26 -13.11 2.36
CA LEU A 176 -6.02 -12.32 2.47
C LEU A 176 -6.11 -11.06 1.60
N ASP A 177 -6.09 -9.90 2.23
CA ASP A 177 -5.60 -8.70 1.56
C ASP A 177 -4.07 -8.77 1.49
N GLY A 178 -3.60 -9.25 0.35
CA GLY A 178 -2.18 -9.38 0.04
C GLY A 178 -1.68 -8.27 -0.88
N ALA A 179 -2.20 -7.04 -0.74
CA ALA A 179 -1.82 -5.91 -1.60
C ALA A 179 -0.31 -5.73 -1.75
N ARG A 180 0.46 -6.13 -0.72
CA ARG A 180 1.93 -6.14 -0.70
C ARG A 180 2.50 -7.49 -0.24
N LEU A 181 1.80 -8.58 -0.49
CA LEU A 181 2.21 -9.94 -0.13
C LEU A 181 3.60 -10.31 -0.69
N TRP A 182 3.95 -9.76 -1.85
CA TRP A 182 5.24 -9.97 -2.50
C TRP A 182 6.44 -9.68 -1.60
N GLN A 183 6.27 -8.79 -0.61
CA GLN A 183 7.29 -8.38 0.36
C GLN A 183 7.37 -9.28 1.60
N CYS A 184 6.37 -10.15 1.83
CA CYS A 184 6.24 -10.88 3.10
C CYS A 184 7.15 -12.10 3.22
N GLY A 185 7.58 -12.67 2.09
CA GLY A 185 8.42 -13.88 2.07
C GLY A 185 9.70 -13.77 2.91
N PRO A 186 10.49 -12.68 2.79
CA PRO A 186 11.71 -12.49 3.58
C PRO A 186 11.50 -12.43 5.09
N PHE A 187 10.40 -11.83 5.56
CA PHE A 187 10.07 -11.77 6.99
C PHE A 187 9.78 -13.15 7.56
N TYR A 188 8.93 -13.92 6.90
CA TYR A 188 8.57 -15.26 7.34
C TYR A 188 9.64 -16.31 7.02
N LYS A 189 10.62 -16.00 6.16
CA LYS A 189 11.60 -16.96 5.59
C LYS A 189 10.89 -18.15 4.95
N ARG A 190 9.82 -17.86 4.18
CA ARG A 190 8.95 -18.84 3.55
C ARG A 190 8.56 -18.41 2.14
N PRO A 191 8.35 -19.35 1.23
CA PRO A 191 7.80 -19.07 -0.08
C PRO A 191 6.35 -18.56 0.05
N LEU A 192 5.92 -17.73 -0.88
CA LEU A 192 4.58 -17.11 -0.88
C LEU A 192 3.45 -18.13 -0.82
N ARG A 193 3.63 -19.30 -1.47
CA ARG A 193 2.64 -20.40 -1.45
C ARG A 193 2.35 -20.93 -0.04
N GLU A 194 3.35 -20.96 0.85
CA GLU A 194 3.13 -21.40 2.22
C GLU A 194 2.34 -20.36 3.04
N ILE A 195 2.57 -19.07 2.80
CA ILE A 195 1.79 -17.99 3.41
C ILE A 195 0.37 -18.05 2.88
N ALA A 196 0.20 -18.10 1.57
CA ALA A 196 -1.09 -18.14 0.90
C ALA A 196 -1.92 -19.39 1.27
N ALA A 197 -1.26 -20.53 1.57
CA ALA A 197 -1.94 -21.77 1.96
C ALA A 197 -2.76 -21.65 3.27
N LEU A 198 -2.51 -20.62 4.08
CA LEU A 198 -3.28 -20.36 5.29
C LEU A 198 -4.66 -19.77 5.01
N PHE A 199 -4.89 -19.24 3.81
CA PHE A 199 -6.07 -18.48 3.41
C PHE A 199 -6.90 -19.22 2.37
N ASP A 200 -8.21 -19.02 2.37
CA ASP A 200 -9.11 -19.59 1.36
C ASP A 200 -8.99 -18.83 0.03
N THR A 201 -9.01 -17.49 0.09
CA THR A 201 -8.77 -16.62 -1.06
C THR A 201 -7.70 -15.59 -0.77
N VAL A 202 -6.95 -15.22 -1.81
CA VAL A 202 -5.83 -14.28 -1.73
C VAL A 202 -5.97 -13.24 -2.83
N TYR A 203 -6.00 -11.98 -2.46
CA TYR A 203 -5.83 -10.85 -3.37
C TYR A 203 -4.37 -10.40 -3.37
N VAL A 204 -3.81 -10.10 -4.54
CA VAL A 204 -2.49 -9.48 -4.71
C VAL A 204 -2.55 -8.33 -5.72
N SER A 205 -1.91 -7.22 -5.39
CA SER A 205 -1.76 -6.09 -6.29
C SER A 205 -0.64 -6.34 -7.31
N LEU A 206 -0.82 -5.84 -8.53
CA LEU A 206 0.17 -5.94 -9.60
C LEU A 206 0.98 -4.64 -9.79
N TYR A 207 0.50 -3.51 -9.25
CA TYR A 207 1.12 -2.20 -9.49
C TYR A 207 1.86 -1.63 -8.28
N LYS A 208 1.52 -2.06 -7.06
CA LYS A 208 2.14 -1.50 -5.83
C LYS A 208 3.62 -1.85 -5.75
N ASP A 209 3.94 -3.12 -5.63
CA ASP A 209 5.33 -3.58 -5.46
C ASP A 209 5.98 -3.96 -6.79
N LEU A 210 5.21 -4.54 -7.70
CA LEU A 210 5.70 -5.02 -8.99
C LEU A 210 5.83 -3.93 -10.06
N GLY A 211 5.27 -2.74 -9.80
CA GLY A 211 5.37 -1.60 -10.73
C GLY A 211 4.54 -1.74 -12.00
N GLY A 212 3.56 -2.63 -12.05
CA GLY A 212 2.61 -2.72 -13.17
C GLY A 212 1.80 -1.45 -13.37
N LEU A 213 1.07 -1.35 -14.46
CA LEU A 213 0.24 -0.18 -14.78
C LEU A 213 -1.07 -0.13 -13.99
N GLY A 214 -1.48 -1.24 -13.40
CA GLY A 214 -2.71 -1.33 -12.62
C GLY A 214 -3.12 -2.76 -12.36
N GLY A 215 -4.35 -2.95 -11.91
CA GLY A 215 -4.95 -4.25 -11.73
C GLY A 215 -4.46 -5.07 -10.55
N CYS A 216 -5.10 -6.20 -10.38
CA CYS A 216 -4.79 -7.15 -9.32
C CYS A 216 -5.24 -8.55 -9.72
N VAL A 217 -4.80 -9.54 -8.97
CA VAL A 217 -5.25 -10.93 -9.12
C VAL A 217 -5.93 -11.38 -7.83
N LEU A 218 -7.09 -12.00 -7.97
CA LEU A 218 -7.75 -12.79 -6.94
C LEU A 218 -7.50 -14.26 -7.23
N ALA A 219 -6.95 -14.99 -6.27
CA ALA A 219 -6.64 -16.41 -6.37
C ALA A 219 -7.32 -17.21 -5.26
N GLY A 220 -7.73 -18.44 -5.55
CA GLY A 220 -8.45 -19.30 -4.61
C GLY A 220 -8.99 -20.59 -5.23
N PRO A 221 -10.01 -21.19 -4.62
CA PRO A 221 -10.71 -22.37 -5.17
C PRO A 221 -11.30 -22.08 -6.55
N LYS A 222 -11.26 -23.04 -7.43
CA LYS A 222 -11.70 -22.89 -8.83
C LYS A 222 -13.14 -22.41 -8.96
N ASP A 223 -14.04 -22.93 -8.14
CA ASP A 223 -15.45 -22.57 -8.12
C ASP A 223 -15.71 -21.15 -7.59
N VAL A 224 -14.92 -20.68 -6.60
CA VAL A 224 -14.96 -19.31 -6.09
C VAL A 224 -14.48 -18.34 -7.17
N ILE A 225 -13.38 -18.65 -7.85
CA ILE A 225 -12.84 -17.82 -8.92
C ILE A 225 -13.80 -17.74 -10.13
N ALA A 226 -14.48 -18.84 -10.45
CA ALA A 226 -15.53 -18.85 -11.47
C ALA A 226 -16.68 -17.88 -11.12
N GLN A 227 -17.15 -17.90 -9.88
CA GLN A 227 -18.16 -16.94 -9.39
C GLN A 227 -17.62 -15.50 -9.39
N ALA A 228 -16.37 -15.31 -8.99
CA ALA A 228 -15.73 -13.99 -8.97
C ALA A 228 -15.65 -13.36 -10.37
N ARG A 229 -15.43 -14.15 -11.43
CA ARG A 229 -15.49 -13.68 -12.82
C ARG A 229 -16.89 -13.18 -13.22
N VAL A 230 -17.95 -13.85 -12.75
CA VAL A 230 -19.33 -13.38 -12.97
C VAL A 230 -19.58 -12.05 -12.27
N TRP A 231 -19.15 -11.94 -11.01
CA TRP A 231 -19.26 -10.70 -10.25
C TRP A 231 -18.43 -9.57 -10.87
N ARG A 232 -17.24 -9.86 -11.42
CA ARG A 232 -16.43 -8.87 -12.16
C ARG A 232 -17.24 -8.24 -13.29
N ILE A 233 -18.02 -9.04 -14.05
CA ILE A 233 -18.88 -8.53 -15.12
C ILE A 233 -19.96 -7.62 -14.56
N ARG A 234 -20.66 -8.04 -13.49
CA ARG A 234 -21.72 -7.26 -12.84
C ARG A 234 -21.24 -5.90 -12.33
N HIS A 235 -19.99 -5.81 -11.89
CA HIS A 235 -19.34 -4.58 -11.46
C HIS A 235 -18.79 -3.70 -12.62
N GLY A 236 -19.03 -4.10 -13.87
CA GLY A 236 -18.47 -3.38 -15.03
C GLY A 236 -16.95 -3.56 -15.19
N GLY A 237 -16.35 -4.52 -14.49
CA GLY A 237 -14.92 -4.79 -14.50
C GLY A 237 -14.47 -5.67 -15.68
N ARG A 238 -15.31 -5.88 -16.70
CA ARG A 238 -14.95 -6.58 -17.93
C ARG A 238 -14.45 -5.56 -18.96
N LEU A 239 -13.18 -5.20 -18.86
CA LEU A 239 -12.54 -4.27 -19.79
C LEU A 239 -12.46 -4.87 -21.20
N ALA A 240 -12.46 -4.04 -22.22
CA ALA A 240 -12.30 -4.47 -23.62
C ALA A 240 -10.98 -5.21 -23.85
N THR A 241 -9.90 -4.74 -23.18
CA THR A 241 -8.60 -5.42 -23.11
C THR A 241 -7.95 -5.20 -21.74
N PHE A 242 -7.25 -6.22 -21.25
CA PHE A 242 -6.37 -6.17 -20.09
C PHE A 242 -4.89 -6.22 -20.47
N GLU A 243 -4.57 -6.27 -21.77
CA GLU A 243 -3.22 -6.49 -22.28
C GLU A 243 -2.16 -5.61 -21.62
N PRO A 244 -2.32 -4.26 -21.51
CA PRO A 244 -1.31 -3.43 -20.88
C PRO A 244 -1.08 -3.76 -19.41
N ILE A 245 -2.15 -4.16 -18.71
CA ILE A 245 -2.08 -4.58 -17.30
C ILE A 245 -1.33 -5.90 -17.19
N ALA A 246 -1.68 -6.88 -18.03
CA ALA A 246 -1.09 -8.21 -17.99
C ALA A 246 0.41 -8.16 -18.32
N LEU A 247 0.80 -7.48 -19.40
CA LEU A 247 2.20 -7.37 -19.81
C LEU A 247 3.05 -6.62 -18.78
N SER A 248 2.55 -5.50 -18.23
CA SER A 248 3.27 -4.75 -17.21
C SER A 248 3.44 -5.56 -15.92
N ALA A 249 2.45 -6.37 -15.56
CA ALA A 249 2.53 -7.25 -14.40
C ALA A 249 3.53 -8.41 -14.60
N GLU A 250 3.52 -9.03 -15.79
CA GLU A 250 4.50 -10.08 -16.14
C GLU A 250 5.94 -9.55 -16.04
N ARG A 251 6.20 -8.37 -16.61
CA ARG A 251 7.50 -7.69 -16.46
C ARG A 251 7.86 -7.49 -15.00
N GLY A 252 6.93 -7.03 -14.18
CA GLY A 252 7.16 -6.87 -12.74
C GLY A 252 7.49 -8.17 -12.02
N LEU A 253 6.84 -9.27 -12.42
CA LEU A 253 7.13 -10.61 -11.89
C LEU A 253 8.54 -11.11 -12.30
N ASP A 254 9.03 -10.70 -13.47
CA ASP A 254 10.36 -11.10 -13.97
C ASP A 254 11.48 -10.23 -13.39
N GLU A 255 11.30 -8.92 -13.35
CA GLU A 255 12.35 -7.97 -13.05
C GLU A 255 12.37 -7.51 -11.58
N VAL A 256 11.18 -7.37 -10.96
CA VAL A 256 11.04 -6.77 -9.64
C VAL A 256 10.93 -7.82 -8.54
N LEU A 257 10.08 -8.85 -8.72
CA LEU A 257 9.86 -9.88 -7.71
C LEU A 257 11.16 -10.56 -7.23
N PRO A 258 12.13 -10.92 -8.09
CA PRO A 258 13.40 -11.51 -7.65
C PRO A 258 14.23 -10.59 -6.76
N ARG A 259 14.03 -9.28 -6.85
CA ARG A 259 14.75 -8.26 -6.07
C ARG A 259 14.10 -7.94 -4.73
N MET A 260 12.92 -8.47 -4.44
CA MET A 260 12.11 -8.10 -3.27
C MET A 260 12.87 -8.26 -1.95
N ALA A 261 13.67 -9.33 -1.81
CA ALA A 261 14.49 -9.52 -0.62
C ALA A 261 15.53 -8.40 -0.41
N SER A 262 16.06 -7.81 -1.50
CA SER A 262 17.00 -6.67 -1.40
C SER A 262 16.29 -5.39 -0.94
N PHE A 263 15.05 -5.19 -1.36
CA PHE A 263 14.25 -4.04 -0.92
C PHE A 263 13.90 -4.13 0.56
N VAL A 264 13.48 -5.32 1.02
CA VAL A 264 13.21 -5.56 2.45
C VAL A 264 14.47 -5.36 3.30
N ARG A 265 15.62 -5.86 2.84
CA ARG A 265 16.91 -5.64 3.52
C ARG A 265 17.25 -4.16 3.62
N LYS A 266 17.15 -3.41 2.51
CA LYS A 266 17.37 -1.96 2.48
C LYS A 266 16.44 -1.21 3.42
N ALA A 267 15.14 -1.56 3.45
CA ALA A 267 14.18 -0.97 4.36
C ALA A 267 14.56 -1.19 5.83
N ARG A 268 15.03 -2.39 6.18
CA ARG A 268 15.49 -2.69 7.54
C ARG A 268 16.75 -1.94 7.91
N GLU A 269 17.73 -1.87 7.02
CA GLU A 269 18.96 -1.10 7.22
C GLU A 269 18.64 0.40 7.42
N LEU A 270 17.74 0.92 6.58
CA LEU A 270 17.28 2.30 6.67
C LEU A 270 16.50 2.55 7.96
N GLY A 271 15.58 1.67 8.34
CA GLY A 271 14.84 1.79 9.59
C GLY A 271 15.76 1.88 10.80
N VAL A 272 16.75 0.99 10.88
CA VAL A 272 17.76 1.01 11.97
C VAL A 272 18.58 2.29 11.97
N ALA A 273 18.93 2.85 10.79
CA ALA A 273 19.67 4.09 10.71
C ALA A 273 18.81 5.30 11.12
N LEU A 274 17.56 5.35 10.66
CA LEU A 274 16.60 6.42 11.00
C LEU A 274 16.22 6.43 12.48
N ALA A 275 16.05 5.27 13.10
CA ALA A 275 15.74 5.15 14.53
C ALA A 275 16.85 5.71 15.45
N ARG A 276 18.05 5.97 14.92
CA ARG A 276 19.17 6.63 15.64
C ARG A 276 19.16 8.14 15.50
N VAL A 277 18.30 8.69 14.65
CA VAL A 277 18.18 10.14 14.46
C VAL A 277 17.20 10.68 15.49
N ASP A 278 17.67 11.56 16.36
CA ASP A 278 16.84 12.19 17.38
C ASP A 278 15.63 12.89 16.75
N GLY A 279 14.43 12.61 17.28
CA GLY A 279 13.19 13.20 16.79
C GLY A 279 12.49 12.42 15.67
N ILE A 280 13.01 11.23 15.32
CA ILE A 280 12.39 10.31 14.36
C ILE A 280 11.95 9.02 15.06
N ASP A 281 10.71 8.62 14.80
CA ASP A 281 10.18 7.31 15.14
C ASP A 281 9.96 6.49 13.87
N VAL A 282 10.40 5.22 13.87
CA VAL A 282 10.22 4.26 12.77
C VAL A 282 9.17 3.23 13.14
N ILE A 283 8.22 2.96 12.27
CA ILE A 283 7.10 2.05 12.54
C ILE A 283 6.94 1.05 11.39
N PRO A 284 7.06 -0.26 11.68
CA PRO A 284 7.62 -0.87 12.89
C PRO A 284 9.15 -0.71 12.97
N ASP A 285 9.70 -0.85 14.16
CA ASP A 285 11.15 -0.86 14.37
C ASP A 285 11.60 -2.24 14.89
N PRO A 286 12.41 -3.00 14.11
CA PRO A 286 12.80 -2.73 12.73
C PRO A 286 11.65 -3.01 11.73
N PRO A 287 11.70 -2.44 10.51
CA PRO A 287 10.72 -2.70 9.45
C PRO A 287 10.58 -4.19 9.13
N HIS A 288 9.35 -4.65 8.97
CA HIS A 288 9.05 -6.06 8.63
C HIS A 288 9.15 -6.34 7.13
N VAL A 289 8.82 -5.36 6.31
CA VAL A 289 8.74 -5.43 4.84
C VAL A 289 9.45 -4.24 4.20
N ALA A 290 9.37 -4.10 2.88
CA ALA A 290 9.95 -2.96 2.15
C ALA A 290 9.12 -1.66 2.28
N MET A 291 8.18 -1.64 3.19
CA MET A 291 7.38 -0.46 3.55
C MET A 291 7.57 -0.17 5.03
N LEU A 292 7.62 1.12 5.39
CA LEU A 292 7.67 1.57 6.77
C LEU A 292 7.02 2.95 6.88
N HIS A 293 6.58 3.30 8.09
CA HIS A 293 6.23 4.67 8.41
C HIS A 293 7.38 5.36 9.14
N VAL A 294 7.58 6.63 8.82
CA VAL A 294 8.49 7.52 9.53
C VAL A 294 7.66 8.62 10.14
N ALA A 295 7.76 8.78 11.45
CA ALA A 295 7.08 9.83 12.19
C ALA A 295 8.09 10.87 12.70
N VAL A 296 7.70 12.14 12.63
CA VAL A 296 8.51 13.29 13.06
C VAL A 296 7.63 14.19 13.92
N ARG A 297 8.18 14.65 15.03
CA ARG A 297 7.50 15.60 15.90
C ARG A 297 7.72 17.02 15.42
N GLY A 298 6.62 17.79 15.23
CA GLY A 298 6.70 19.18 14.82
C GLY A 298 5.49 19.66 14.05
N ASP A 299 5.57 20.92 13.59
CA ASP A 299 4.56 21.53 12.76
C ASP A 299 4.57 20.93 11.34
N ARG A 300 3.39 20.54 10.84
CA ARG A 300 3.24 19.85 9.55
C ARG A 300 3.75 20.68 8.38
N GLU A 301 3.43 21.97 8.36
CA GLU A 301 3.81 22.86 7.25
C GLU A 301 5.33 23.00 7.19
N ARG A 302 5.96 23.19 8.35
CA ARG A 302 7.43 23.29 8.46
C ARG A 302 8.14 22.01 8.05
N ILE A 303 7.63 20.84 8.48
CA ILE A 303 8.21 19.55 8.07
C ILE A 303 8.12 19.41 6.55
N ASN A 304 6.97 19.67 5.95
CA ASN A 304 6.77 19.56 4.50
C ASN A 304 7.56 20.61 3.71
N GLU A 305 7.73 21.82 4.23
CA GLU A 305 8.63 22.82 3.66
C GLU A 305 10.07 22.35 3.69
N ALA A 306 10.54 21.79 4.81
CA ALA A 306 11.90 21.27 4.95
C ALA A 306 12.18 20.10 4.00
N VAL A 307 11.21 19.20 3.75
CA VAL A 307 11.32 18.16 2.71
C VAL A 307 11.62 18.79 1.34
N LEU A 308 10.90 19.85 0.98
CA LEU A 308 11.08 20.52 -0.31
C LEU A 308 12.35 21.34 -0.40
N GLU A 309 12.83 21.94 0.71
CA GLU A 309 14.11 22.60 0.79
C GLU A 309 15.26 21.60 0.53
N ILE A 310 15.24 20.44 1.21
CA ILE A 310 16.19 19.35 1.02
C ILE A 310 16.12 18.84 -0.43
N ALA A 311 14.93 18.60 -0.95
CA ALA A 311 14.75 18.14 -2.33
C ALA A 311 15.35 19.12 -3.35
N LYS A 312 15.21 20.43 -3.12
CA LYS A 312 15.77 21.48 -3.97
C LYS A 312 17.29 21.54 -3.90
N GLU A 313 17.88 21.42 -2.70
CA GLU A 313 19.31 21.57 -2.47
C GLU A 313 20.09 20.32 -2.86
N HIS A 314 19.61 19.15 -2.46
CA HIS A 314 20.30 17.86 -2.67
C HIS A 314 19.82 17.11 -3.92
N ARG A 315 18.84 17.63 -4.66
CA ARG A 315 18.19 16.97 -5.80
C ARG A 315 17.69 15.55 -5.45
N THR A 316 17.36 15.34 -4.17
CA THR A 316 16.96 14.06 -3.60
C THR A 316 15.65 14.23 -2.86
N LEU A 317 14.58 13.55 -3.32
CA LEU A 317 13.31 13.53 -2.62
C LEU A 317 13.32 12.39 -1.59
N ILE A 318 13.38 12.76 -0.31
CA ILE A 318 13.50 11.78 0.79
C ILE A 318 12.19 11.12 1.16
N SER A 319 11.06 11.80 0.95
CA SER A 319 9.71 11.29 1.27
C SER A 319 8.62 11.99 0.46
N GLY A 320 7.41 11.44 0.51
CA GLY A 320 6.20 12.18 0.19
C GLY A 320 5.80 13.17 1.29
N GLU A 321 4.55 13.64 1.24
CA GLU A 321 4.02 14.55 2.25
C GLU A 321 3.86 13.87 3.61
N PHE A 322 4.23 14.58 4.68
CA PHE A 322 3.90 14.19 6.04
C PHE A 322 2.49 14.64 6.38
N GLY A 323 1.66 13.70 6.81
CA GLY A 323 0.31 13.93 7.28
C GLY A 323 0.18 13.84 8.80
N PRO A 324 -0.95 14.30 9.38
CA PRO A 324 -1.19 14.24 10.80
C PRO A 324 -1.35 12.79 11.28
N THR A 325 -1.09 12.59 12.57
CA THR A 325 -1.41 11.36 13.29
C THR A 325 -2.47 11.63 14.37
N GLU A 326 -2.88 10.60 15.08
CA GLU A 326 -3.76 10.71 16.26
C GLU A 326 -3.05 11.38 17.45
N ILE A 327 -1.71 11.51 17.40
CA ILE A 327 -0.90 12.16 18.44
C ILE A 327 -0.66 13.61 18.01
N PRO A 328 -1.06 14.60 18.82
CA PRO A 328 -0.83 16.00 18.51
C PRO A 328 0.66 16.30 18.23
N ASN A 329 0.92 17.13 17.21
CA ASN A 329 2.26 17.52 16.79
C ASN A 329 3.18 16.37 16.38
N VAL A 330 2.64 15.21 16.01
CA VAL A 330 3.37 14.13 15.37
C VAL A 330 2.84 13.97 13.95
N GLN A 331 3.73 14.08 12.97
CA GLN A 331 3.44 13.92 11.56
C GLN A 331 4.05 12.65 11.04
N ARG A 332 3.41 11.98 10.09
CA ARG A 332 3.84 10.68 9.57
C ARG A 332 3.83 10.66 8.05
N THR A 333 4.82 9.99 7.46
CA THR A 333 4.86 9.64 6.04
C THR A 333 5.09 8.15 5.86
N GLU A 334 4.63 7.60 4.73
CA GLU A 334 4.91 6.22 4.30
C GLU A 334 6.11 6.23 3.35
N LEU A 335 7.07 5.36 3.58
CA LEU A 335 8.14 5.05 2.65
C LEU A 335 7.93 3.67 2.05
N SER A 336 7.97 3.58 0.74
CA SER A 336 8.00 2.32 -0.02
C SER A 336 9.38 2.17 -0.67
N ILE A 337 10.16 1.24 -0.16
CA ILE A 337 11.56 1.04 -0.57
C ILE A 337 11.61 0.07 -1.76
N GLY A 338 12.21 0.54 -2.84
CA GLY A 338 12.39 -0.23 -4.08
C GLY A 338 13.72 0.10 -4.76
N ALA A 339 13.78 -0.11 -6.07
CA ALA A 339 15.01 0.07 -6.83
C ALA A 339 15.68 1.44 -6.65
N PRO A 340 14.97 2.59 -6.67
CA PRO A 340 15.62 3.89 -6.52
C PRO A 340 16.37 4.05 -5.19
N ALA A 341 15.83 3.52 -4.10
CA ALA A 341 16.46 3.63 -2.78
C ALA A 341 17.75 2.81 -2.64
N LEU A 342 17.95 1.77 -3.47
CA LEU A 342 19.17 0.96 -3.43
C LEU A 342 20.40 1.76 -3.90
N GLU A 343 20.21 2.78 -4.72
CA GLU A 343 21.28 3.59 -5.30
C GLU A 343 21.79 4.68 -4.33
N ILE A 344 21.07 4.91 -3.22
CA ILE A 344 21.44 5.94 -2.24
C ILE A 344 22.00 5.25 -0.99
N PRO A 345 23.21 5.62 -0.52
CA PRO A 345 23.75 5.10 0.73
C PRO A 345 22.80 5.33 1.91
N THR A 346 22.66 4.32 2.77
CA THR A 346 21.74 4.42 3.93
C THR A 346 22.16 5.53 4.90
N SER A 347 23.46 5.75 5.08
CA SER A 347 24.00 6.85 5.89
C SER A 347 23.59 8.23 5.33
N GLU A 348 23.67 8.41 4.02
CA GLU A 348 23.27 9.67 3.37
C GLU A 348 21.77 9.95 3.57
N ILE A 349 20.92 8.92 3.43
CA ILE A 349 19.48 9.10 3.71
C ILE A 349 19.26 9.49 5.16
N ALA A 350 19.96 8.86 6.11
CA ALA A 350 19.83 9.18 7.53
C ALA A 350 20.32 10.62 7.83
N GLU A 351 21.39 11.09 7.20
CA GLU A 351 21.88 12.47 7.31
C GLU A 351 20.84 13.48 6.79
N LEU A 352 20.18 13.20 5.65
CA LEU A 352 19.11 14.04 5.12
C LEU A 352 17.88 14.08 6.06
N TYR A 353 17.58 13.00 6.74
CA TYR A 353 16.53 12.98 7.76
C TYR A 353 16.91 13.72 9.05
N ALA A 354 18.19 13.68 9.46
CA ALA A 354 18.67 14.50 10.56
C ALA A 354 18.60 15.99 10.21
N GLU A 355 18.92 16.35 8.97
CA GLU A 355 18.75 17.70 8.44
C GLU A 355 17.27 18.12 8.42
N LEU A 356 16.35 17.21 8.01
CA LEU A 356 14.90 17.45 8.06
C LEU A 356 14.47 17.87 9.45
N VAL A 357 14.80 17.11 10.48
CA VAL A 357 14.45 17.41 11.87
C VAL A 357 15.03 18.76 12.30
N SER A 358 16.30 19.02 11.99
CA SER A 358 16.95 20.31 12.30
C SER A 358 16.25 21.51 11.64
N ARG A 359 15.87 21.39 10.37
CA ARG A 359 15.17 22.45 9.63
C ARG A 359 13.75 22.65 10.15
N ALA A 360 13.04 21.56 10.43
CA ALA A 360 11.68 21.61 10.97
C ALA A 360 11.60 22.26 12.36
N ALA A 361 12.64 22.14 13.17
CA ALA A 361 12.73 22.77 14.50
C ALA A 361 12.95 24.30 14.46
N ARG A 362 13.36 24.87 13.32
CA ARG A 362 13.58 26.32 13.22
C ARG A 362 12.25 27.09 13.28
N PRO A 363 12.16 28.16 14.07
CA PRO A 363 10.95 28.98 14.11
C PRO A 363 10.64 29.56 12.72
N THR A 364 9.37 29.51 12.32
CA THR A 364 8.92 30.15 11.08
C THR A 364 9.24 31.64 11.14
N PRO A 365 9.92 32.22 10.14
CA PRO A 365 10.08 33.68 10.08
C PRO A 365 8.68 34.31 10.13
N ARG A 366 8.39 35.13 11.13
CA ARG A 366 7.11 35.83 11.20
C ARG A 366 6.94 36.58 9.88
N ARG A 367 5.96 36.24 9.07
CA ARG A 367 5.54 37.05 7.93
C ARG A 367 5.26 38.43 8.50
N GLY A 368 6.12 39.40 8.17
CA GLY A 368 5.95 40.77 8.59
C GLY A 368 4.54 41.23 8.22
N THR A 369 3.71 41.44 9.20
CA THR A 369 2.49 42.19 9.00
C THR A 369 2.92 43.57 8.53
N SER A 370 2.81 43.84 7.22
CA SER A 370 2.91 45.18 6.70
C SER A 370 1.79 46.01 7.37
N ARG A 371 2.14 46.67 8.46
CA ARG A 371 1.30 47.74 9.00
C ARG A 371 1.17 48.78 7.92
N GLY A 372 0.07 48.75 7.18
CA GLY A 372 -0.36 49.88 6.38
C GLY A 372 -0.52 51.09 7.29
N SER A 373 0.42 52.02 7.20
CA SER A 373 0.25 53.34 7.76
C SER A 373 -0.84 54.09 6.97
N SER A 374 -2.09 54.01 7.41
CA SER A 374 -3.10 54.95 6.97
C SER A 374 -2.89 56.24 7.77
N ALA A 375 -2.11 57.16 7.22
CA ALA A 375 -2.05 58.51 7.67
C ALA A 375 -3.43 59.17 7.50
N ALA A 376 -4.00 59.56 8.61
CA ALA A 376 -5.20 60.36 8.68
C ALA A 376 -4.96 61.71 8.01
N SER A 377 -5.67 62.01 6.94
CA SER A 377 -5.90 63.36 6.46
C SER A 377 -7.30 63.80 6.88
N ARG A 378 -7.38 64.52 8.00
CA ARG A 378 -8.51 65.43 8.29
C ARG A 378 -8.27 66.68 7.48
N ALA A 379 -9.16 66.98 6.55
CA ALA A 379 -9.38 68.37 6.09
C ALA A 379 -10.87 68.67 6.08
N ARG A 380 -11.17 69.74 6.71
CA ARG A 380 -12.46 70.40 6.96
C ARG A 380 -13.08 71.04 5.70
N LYS A 381 -14.40 71.32 5.82
CA LYS A 381 -15.30 72.30 5.12
C LYS A 381 -16.10 71.60 3.98
N ALA A 382 -17.38 71.78 3.85
CA ALA A 382 -18.34 72.72 4.32
C ALA A 382 -19.73 72.04 4.43
#